data_ae387ff9291ede90241fcb33b529dcda
#
_entry.id   ae387ff9291ede90241fcb33b529dcda
#
_cell.length_a   1.000
_cell.length_b   1.000
_cell.length_c   1.000
_cell.angle_alpha   90.00
_cell.angle_beta   90.00
_cell.angle_gamma   90.00
#
_symmetry.space_group_name_H-M   'P 1'
#
loop_
_entity.id
_entity.type
_entity.pdbx_description
1 polymer ?
#
loop_
_entity_poly.entity_id
_entity_poly.type
_entity_poly.pdbx_seq_one_letter_code
_entity_poly.pdbx_strand_id
1 'polypeptide(L)'
;CVHCGLCLSSCPTYRETGLEMSSPRGRIYLMKAVDEGRIGLESEVFQEQMSQCLNCRACEAVCPSGVEYGAILEASRAQLEQARQQGAIAAAPSEATHQAQAPEPAPGHSAGLPARPLW
;
A
#
# COMPACT_ATOMS: atom_id res chain seq x y z
N CYS A 1 5.61 -1.44 -13.99
CA CYS A 1 6.17 -2.17 -12.83
C CYS A 1 6.20 -3.66 -13.13
N VAL A 2 7.37 -4.29 -12.98
CA VAL A 2 7.55 -5.75 -13.18
C VAL A 2 7.36 -6.57 -11.90
N HIS A 3 6.93 -5.94 -10.82
CA HIS A 3 6.65 -6.55 -9.51
C HIS A 3 7.84 -7.32 -8.88
N CYS A 4 9.09 -6.95 -9.18
CA CYS A 4 10.29 -7.65 -8.68
C CYS A 4 10.48 -7.60 -7.15
N GLY A 5 9.89 -6.62 -6.46
CA GLY A 5 9.93 -6.51 -5.00
C GLY A 5 11.12 -5.74 -4.42
N LEU A 6 12.05 -5.24 -5.22
CA LEU A 6 13.22 -4.48 -4.71
C LEU A 6 12.83 -3.21 -3.93
N CYS A 7 11.66 -2.64 -4.21
CA CYS A 7 11.14 -1.47 -3.50
C CYS A 7 10.56 -1.77 -2.10
N LEU A 8 10.36 -3.04 -1.74
CA LEU A 8 9.70 -3.41 -0.48
C LEU A 8 10.49 -2.94 0.74
N SER A 9 11.79 -3.27 0.77
CA SER A 9 12.68 -2.91 1.88
C SER A 9 12.88 -1.40 2.05
N SER A 10 12.68 -0.63 0.97
CA SER A 10 12.82 0.83 0.98
C SER A 10 11.55 1.56 1.38
N CYS A 11 10.42 0.87 1.45
CA CYS A 11 9.13 1.49 1.77
C CYS A 11 8.87 1.53 3.27
N PRO A 12 8.74 2.73 3.90
CA PRO A 12 8.50 2.83 5.33
C PRO A 12 7.16 2.21 5.75
N THR A 13 6.09 2.43 4.99
CA THR A 13 4.78 1.87 5.32
C THR A 13 4.73 0.35 5.19
N TYR A 14 5.43 -0.23 4.23
CA TYR A 14 5.55 -1.69 4.13
C TYR A 14 6.38 -2.28 5.29
N ARG A 15 7.46 -1.63 5.66
CA ARG A 15 8.32 -2.09 6.78
C ARG A 15 7.58 -2.10 8.11
N GLU A 16 6.68 -1.15 8.31
CA GLU A 16 5.88 -1.02 9.53
C GLU A 16 4.73 -2.05 9.57
N THR A 17 3.99 -2.18 8.46
CA THR A 17 2.78 -3.00 8.43
C THR A 17 3.00 -4.44 8.00
N GLY A 18 4.03 -4.72 7.22
CA GLY A 18 4.25 -6.02 6.56
C GLY A 18 3.20 -6.37 5.50
N LEU A 19 2.24 -5.48 5.22
CA LEU A 19 1.16 -5.73 4.29
C LEU A 19 1.57 -5.40 2.85
N GLU A 20 1.35 -6.34 1.94
CA GLU A 20 1.66 -6.15 0.52
C GLU A 20 0.94 -4.93 -0.08
N MET A 21 -0.29 -4.67 0.32
CA MET A 21 -1.07 -3.51 -0.12
C MET A 21 -0.42 -2.17 0.27
N SER A 22 0.30 -2.14 1.38
CA SER A 22 1.04 -0.96 1.84
C SER A 22 2.40 -0.79 1.16
N SER A 23 2.75 -1.69 0.24
CA SER A 23 3.98 -1.61 -0.55
C SER A 23 3.80 -0.78 -1.82
N PRO A 24 4.89 -0.26 -2.42
CA PRO A 24 4.79 0.47 -3.68
C PRO A 24 4.20 -0.38 -4.82
N ARG A 25 4.65 -1.63 -4.96
CA ARG A 25 4.13 -2.53 -6.00
C ARG A 25 2.67 -2.92 -5.74
N GLY A 26 2.30 -3.13 -4.48
CA GLY A 26 0.92 -3.44 -4.11
C GLY A 26 -0.03 -2.28 -4.41
N ARG A 27 0.39 -1.03 -4.12
CA ARG A 27 -0.36 0.17 -4.50
C ARG A 27 -0.50 0.32 -6.01
N ILE A 28 0.55 0.07 -6.78
CA ILE A 28 0.47 0.07 -8.26
C ILE A 28 -0.55 -0.98 -8.73
N TYR A 29 -0.57 -2.15 -8.09
CA TYR A 29 -1.55 -3.19 -8.41
C TYR A 29 -2.99 -2.74 -8.13
N LEU A 30 -3.22 -2.05 -7.01
CA LEU A 30 -4.52 -1.46 -6.69
C LEU A 30 -4.92 -0.38 -7.70
N MET A 31 -4.00 0.52 -8.08
CA MET A 31 -4.26 1.53 -9.11
C MET A 31 -4.64 0.90 -10.44
N LYS A 32 -3.91 -0.16 -10.84
CA LYS A 32 -4.24 -0.92 -12.04
C LYS A 32 -5.61 -1.61 -11.94
N ALA A 33 -5.97 -2.14 -10.76
CA ALA A 33 -7.27 -2.75 -10.54
C ALA A 33 -8.43 -1.75 -10.67
N VAL A 34 -8.21 -0.49 -10.28
CA VAL A 34 -9.17 0.61 -10.51
C VAL A 34 -9.27 0.94 -11.99
N ASP A 35 -8.15 1.07 -12.69
CA ASP A 35 -8.11 1.38 -14.12
C ASP A 35 -8.79 0.28 -14.97
N GLU A 36 -8.65 -0.98 -14.58
CA GLU A 36 -9.31 -2.12 -15.20
C GLU A 36 -10.78 -2.30 -14.77
N GLY A 37 -11.30 -1.46 -13.89
CA GLY A 37 -12.68 -1.52 -13.38
C GLY A 37 -12.97 -2.72 -12.48
N ARG A 38 -11.93 -3.40 -11.95
CA ARG A 38 -12.10 -4.52 -11.02
C ARG A 38 -12.48 -4.07 -9.61
N ILE A 39 -12.06 -2.89 -9.22
CA ILE A 39 -12.48 -2.20 -7.99
C ILE A 39 -12.81 -0.75 -8.33
N GLY A 40 -13.73 -0.15 -7.60
CA GLY A 40 -14.10 1.25 -7.80
C GLY A 40 -13.22 2.21 -6.99
N LEU A 41 -13.24 3.48 -7.36
CA LEU A 41 -12.59 4.56 -6.60
C LEU A 41 -13.18 4.71 -5.19
N GLU A 42 -14.43 4.28 -4.99
CA GLU A 42 -15.14 4.28 -3.72
C GLU A 42 -14.60 3.23 -2.72
N SER A 43 -13.75 2.30 -3.16
CA SER A 43 -13.16 1.28 -2.30
C SER A 43 -12.38 1.91 -1.15
N GLU A 44 -12.80 1.64 0.08
CA GLU A 44 -12.13 2.12 1.30
C GLU A 44 -10.66 1.69 1.34
N VAL A 45 -10.39 0.43 0.95
CA VAL A 45 -9.02 -0.09 0.89
C VAL A 45 -8.15 0.71 -0.06
N PHE A 46 -8.68 1.05 -1.26
CA PHE A 46 -7.94 1.86 -2.22
C PHE A 46 -7.63 3.25 -1.66
N GLN A 47 -8.65 3.93 -1.10
CA GLN A 47 -8.52 5.26 -0.52
C GLN A 47 -7.51 5.28 0.63
N GLU A 48 -7.60 4.30 1.53
CA GLU A 48 -6.70 4.16 2.66
C GLU A 48 -5.25 3.98 2.19
N GLN A 49 -4.99 3.05 1.27
CA GLN A 49 -3.65 2.77 0.79
C GLN A 49 -3.03 3.95 0.04
N MET A 50 -3.84 4.74 -0.69
CA MET A 50 -3.36 5.96 -1.34
C MET A 50 -3.07 7.07 -0.32
N SER A 51 -3.84 7.18 0.76
CA SER A 51 -3.64 8.19 1.81
C SER A 51 -2.43 7.88 2.69
N GLN A 52 -2.20 6.63 3.05
CA GLN A 52 -1.10 6.21 3.92
C GLN A 52 0.29 6.36 3.29
N CYS A 53 0.38 6.49 1.98
CA CYS A 53 1.67 6.66 1.32
C CYS A 53 2.29 8.01 1.65
N LEU A 54 3.53 8.03 2.16
CA LEU A 54 4.26 9.25 2.51
C LEU A 54 4.81 10.03 1.31
N ASN A 55 4.66 9.52 0.10
CA ASN A 55 5.24 10.08 -1.13
C ASN A 55 6.76 10.38 -1.03
N CYS A 56 7.48 9.59 -0.25
CA CYS A 56 8.92 9.78 0.00
C CYS A 56 9.81 9.42 -1.19
N ARG A 57 9.27 8.77 -2.22
CA ARG A 57 9.94 8.34 -3.47
C ARG A 57 11.14 7.40 -3.29
N ALA A 58 11.41 6.88 -2.10
CA ALA A 58 12.48 5.93 -1.88
C ALA A 58 12.37 4.68 -2.77
N CYS A 59 11.15 4.29 -3.14
CA CYS A 59 10.88 3.19 -4.05
C CYS A 59 11.33 3.47 -5.51
N GLU A 60 11.37 4.73 -5.94
CA GLU A 60 11.88 5.12 -7.26
C GLU A 60 13.39 4.94 -7.34
N ALA A 61 14.10 5.36 -6.29
CA ALA A 61 15.56 5.30 -6.24
C ALA A 61 16.12 3.87 -6.37
N VAL A 62 15.35 2.87 -5.94
CA VAL A 62 15.77 1.46 -5.99
C VAL A 62 15.11 0.68 -7.12
N CYS A 63 14.31 1.33 -7.96
CA CYS A 63 13.56 0.66 -9.01
C CYS A 63 14.42 0.39 -10.26
N PRO A 64 14.72 -0.87 -10.60
CA PRO A 64 15.52 -1.18 -11.79
C PRO A 64 14.77 -0.89 -13.09
N SER A 65 13.44 -0.81 -13.04
CA SER A 65 12.58 -0.52 -14.20
C SER A 65 12.26 0.97 -14.35
N GLY A 66 12.84 1.85 -13.52
CA GLY A 66 12.64 3.29 -13.61
C GLY A 66 11.18 3.73 -13.48
N VAL A 67 10.40 3.08 -12.61
CA VAL A 67 8.99 3.45 -12.41
C VAL A 67 8.90 4.78 -11.67
N GLU A 68 8.29 5.77 -12.29
CA GLU A 68 7.98 7.08 -11.70
C GLU A 68 6.76 6.97 -10.78
N TYR A 69 6.96 6.33 -9.63
CA TYR A 69 5.89 6.01 -8.69
C TYR A 69 5.19 7.26 -8.16
N GLY A 70 5.93 8.34 -7.89
CA GLY A 70 5.36 9.59 -7.38
C GLY A 70 4.34 10.18 -8.34
N ALA A 71 4.64 10.22 -9.64
CA ALA A 71 3.71 10.72 -10.66
C ALA A 71 2.42 9.89 -10.72
N ILE A 72 2.54 8.56 -10.66
CA ILE A 72 1.39 7.65 -10.66
C ILE A 72 0.53 7.86 -9.40
N LEU A 73 1.16 8.00 -8.23
CA LEU A 73 0.47 8.26 -6.97
C LEU A 73 -0.27 9.60 -6.99
N GLU A 74 0.37 10.65 -7.47
CA GLU A 74 -0.23 11.99 -7.58
C GLU A 74 -1.45 11.99 -8.50
N ALA A 75 -1.36 11.31 -9.64
CA ALA A 75 -2.50 11.13 -10.55
C ALA A 75 -3.67 10.40 -9.88
N SER A 76 -3.38 9.31 -9.14
CA SER A 76 -4.40 8.55 -8.42
C SER A 76 -5.08 9.36 -7.31
N ARG A 77 -4.31 10.16 -6.58
CA ARG A 77 -4.84 11.07 -5.56
C ARG A 77 -5.70 12.18 -6.16
N ALA A 78 -5.28 12.73 -7.31
CA ALA A 78 -6.07 13.72 -8.02
C ALA A 78 -7.43 13.16 -8.48
N GLN A 79 -7.46 11.93 -8.99
CA GLN A 79 -8.71 11.25 -9.35
C GLN A 79 -9.62 11.04 -8.15
N LEU A 80 -9.08 10.62 -7.00
CA LEU A 80 -9.84 10.47 -5.76
C LEU A 80 -10.45 11.80 -5.31
N GLU A 81 -9.68 12.87 -5.37
CA GLU A 81 -10.14 14.19 -4.97
C GLU A 81 -11.22 14.72 -5.92
N GLN A 82 -11.07 14.54 -7.21
CA GLN A 82 -12.10 14.88 -8.20
C GLN A 82 -13.39 14.12 -7.97
N ALA A 83 -13.30 12.80 -7.67
CA ALA A 83 -14.47 11.98 -7.38
C ALA A 83 -15.19 12.41 -6.09
N ARG A 84 -14.44 12.88 -5.09
CA ARG A 84 -15.01 13.46 -3.85
C ARG A 84 -15.75 14.78 -4.14
N GLN A 85 -15.16 15.65 -4.92
CA GLN A 85 -15.77 16.93 -5.30
C GLN A 85 -17.06 16.74 -6.12
N GLN A 86 -17.12 15.69 -6.93
CA GLN A 86 -18.31 15.30 -7.70
C GLN A 86 -19.36 14.57 -6.87
N GLY A 87 -19.10 14.31 -5.58
CA GLY A 87 -20.00 13.58 -4.69
C GLY A 87 -20.12 12.08 -4.99
N ALA A 88 -19.25 11.54 -5.86
CA ALA A 88 -19.21 10.12 -6.19
C ALA A 88 -18.61 9.26 -5.06
N ILE A 89 -17.84 9.87 -4.16
CA ILE A 89 -17.20 9.20 -3.02
C ILE A 89 -17.46 10.04 -1.78
N ALA A 90 -17.78 9.40 -0.64
CA ALA A 90 -17.88 10.07 0.65
C ALA A 90 -16.55 10.75 1.02
N ALA A 91 -16.61 11.92 1.69
CA ALA A 91 -15.42 12.57 2.20
C ALA A 91 -14.62 11.58 3.05
N ALA A 92 -13.28 11.62 2.93
CA ALA A 92 -12.43 10.76 3.75
C ALA A 92 -12.81 10.92 5.23
N PRO A 93 -12.96 9.81 5.98
CA PRO A 93 -13.18 9.90 7.40
C PRO A 93 -12.01 10.69 8.01
N SER A 94 -12.30 11.86 8.55
CA SER A 94 -11.37 12.62 9.35
C SER A 94 -11.00 11.73 10.55
N GLU A 95 -9.73 11.30 10.61
CA GLU A 95 -9.14 10.62 11.76
C GLU A 95 -9.97 9.45 12.32
N ALA A 96 -10.14 8.41 11.54
CA ALA A 96 -10.50 7.11 12.13
C ALA A 96 -9.27 6.60 12.89
N THR A 97 -9.37 6.63 14.20
CA THR A 97 -8.53 5.93 15.17
C THR A 97 -8.01 4.64 14.57
N HIS A 98 -6.71 4.60 14.35
CA HIS A 98 -5.97 3.42 13.96
C HIS A 98 -6.00 2.42 15.11
N GLN A 99 -7.14 1.79 15.33
CA GLN A 99 -7.19 0.53 16.05
C GLN A 99 -6.79 -0.53 15.02
N ALA A 100 -5.48 -0.66 14.83
CA ALA A 100 -4.91 -1.85 14.23
C ALA A 100 -5.37 -3.03 15.09
N GLN A 101 -6.44 -3.71 14.69
CA GLN A 101 -6.64 -5.08 15.10
C GLN A 101 -5.48 -5.85 14.49
N ALA A 102 -4.47 -6.08 15.33
CA ALA A 102 -3.46 -7.06 15.03
C ALA A 102 -4.19 -8.36 14.68
N PRO A 103 -3.87 -9.01 13.55
CA PRO A 103 -4.44 -10.32 13.25
C PRO A 103 -4.13 -11.22 14.43
N GLU A 104 -5.17 -11.80 15.05
CA GLU A 104 -4.97 -12.81 16.06
C GLU A 104 -4.08 -13.91 15.48
N PRO A 105 -3.04 -14.34 16.22
CA PRO A 105 -2.20 -15.43 15.76
C PRO A 105 -3.07 -16.67 15.59
N ALA A 106 -3.07 -17.21 14.38
CA ALA A 106 -3.79 -18.45 14.08
C ALA A 106 -3.42 -19.53 15.09
N PRO A 107 -4.38 -20.25 15.69
CA PRO A 107 -4.08 -21.30 16.65
C PRO A 107 -3.35 -22.42 15.96
N GLY A 108 -2.11 -22.68 16.35
CA GLY A 108 -1.38 -23.90 16.01
C GLY A 108 -0.18 -23.78 15.08
N HIS A 109 0.85 -23.04 15.48
CA HIS A 109 2.23 -23.29 15.01
C HIS A 109 3.21 -23.15 16.18
N SER A 110 3.06 -24.01 17.17
CA SER A 110 4.14 -24.31 18.11
C SER A 110 5.02 -25.42 17.51
N ALA A 111 5.83 -25.08 16.54
CA ALA A 111 6.96 -25.90 16.14
C ALA A 111 8.22 -25.10 16.43
N GLY A 112 8.89 -25.47 17.55
CA GLY A 112 10.14 -24.87 17.98
C GLY A 112 11.19 -24.93 16.88
N LEU A 113 11.64 -23.74 16.47
CA LEU A 113 12.86 -23.61 15.68
C LEU A 113 14.06 -23.82 16.62
N PRO A 114 14.97 -24.74 16.31
CA PRO A 114 16.20 -24.90 17.10
C PRO A 114 17.04 -23.62 16.94
N ALA A 115 17.55 -23.14 18.07
CA ALA A 115 18.48 -22.02 18.12
C ALA A 115 19.68 -22.29 17.21
N ARG A 116 19.90 -21.44 16.19
CA ARG A 116 21.11 -21.50 15.36
C ARG A 116 22.27 -20.92 16.18
N PRO A 117 23.41 -21.62 16.30
CA PRO A 117 24.57 -21.03 16.97
C PRO A 117 25.12 -19.87 16.15
N LEU A 118 25.47 -18.80 16.87
CA LEU A 118 26.22 -17.67 16.34
C LEU A 118 27.62 -18.11 15.99
N TRP A 119 28.00 -17.98 14.73
CA TRP A 119 29.39 -17.94 14.26
C TRP A 119 29.62 -16.60 13.58
#